data_7b81a742a6d3a545d9b3cec76e1a2f22
#
_entry.id   7b81a742a6d3a545d9b3cec76e1a2f22
#
_cell.length_a   1.000
_cell.length_b   1.000
_cell.length_c   1.000
_cell.angle_alpha   90.00
_cell.angle_beta   90.00
_cell.angle_gamma   90.00
#
_symmetry.space_group_name_H-M   'P 1'
#
loop_
_entity.id
_entity.type
_entity.pdbx_description
1 polymer ?
#
loop_
_entity_poly.entity_id
_entity_poly.type
_entity_poly.pdbx_seq_one_letter_code
_entity_poly.pdbx_strand_id
1 'polypeptide(L)'
;MKTPSQPRAIYYIVAIQIWEYFSFYGMRALLILYLTHQLGFDDNHAISLFSAYASLVYVTPILGGWLADRLLGNRTAVIAGALLMTLGHVVLGIDTNSTFSLYLALAIIICGYGLFKSNISCLLGELYDENDHRRDGGFSLLYAAGNIGSIAAPIACGLAAQWYGWHVGFALAGGGMFIGLLIFLSGHRHFQSTRSMDKKALTSVKFALPVWSWLVVMLCLAPVFFTLLLENDWSGYLLAIVCLIAAQIITRMMVKFPEHRRALWQIVLLMFVGTLFWVLAQQGGSTISLFIDRFVNRQAFNIEVPTALFQSVNAIAVMLAGVVLAWLASPESRGNSTLRVWLKFAFGLLLMACGFMLLAFDARHAAADGQASMGVMISGLALMGFAELFIDPVAIAQITRLKMSGVLTGIYMLATGAVANWLAGVVAQQTTESQISGMAIAAYQRFFSQMGEWTLACVAIIVVLAFATRFLFSTPTNMIQESND
;
A
#
# COMPACT_ATOMS: atom_id res chain seq x y z
N MET A 1 26.91 -14.57 -24.57
CA MET A 1 27.11 -13.14 -24.27
C MET A 1 26.86 -12.93 -22.77
N LYS A 2 27.80 -12.35 -22.01
CA LYS A 2 27.56 -12.02 -20.60
C LYS A 2 26.47 -10.95 -20.56
N THR A 3 25.36 -11.20 -19.86
CA THR A 3 24.35 -10.18 -19.60
C THR A 3 25.04 -8.98 -18.93
N PRO A 4 24.85 -7.76 -19.44
CA PRO A 4 25.49 -6.58 -18.87
C PRO A 4 25.06 -6.43 -17.40
N SER A 5 26.03 -6.19 -16.51
CA SER A 5 25.76 -6.05 -15.07
C SER A 5 24.91 -4.83 -14.78
N GLN A 6 24.08 -4.89 -13.75
CA GLN A 6 23.30 -3.78 -13.25
C GLN A 6 24.19 -2.59 -12.79
N PRO A 7 23.72 -1.33 -12.87
CA PRO A 7 24.45 -0.18 -12.34
C PRO A 7 24.74 -0.37 -10.84
N ARG A 8 25.96 -0.01 -10.38
CA ARG A 8 26.34 -0.19 -8.97
C ARG A 8 25.43 0.57 -7.99
N ALA A 9 24.83 1.67 -8.40
CA ALA A 9 23.90 2.46 -7.60
C ALA A 9 22.67 1.66 -7.16
N ILE A 10 22.26 0.62 -7.94
CA ILE A 10 21.07 -0.19 -7.65
C ILE A 10 21.17 -0.89 -6.30
N TYR A 11 22.34 -1.35 -5.89
CA TYR A 11 22.52 -2.07 -4.62
C TYR A 11 22.15 -1.19 -3.42
N TYR A 12 22.42 0.10 -3.50
CA TYR A 12 22.09 1.07 -2.45
C TYR A 12 20.60 1.41 -2.45
N ILE A 13 19.98 1.47 -3.65
CA ILE A 13 18.52 1.66 -3.79
C ILE A 13 17.76 0.44 -3.27
N VAL A 14 18.20 -0.76 -3.63
CA VAL A 14 17.61 -2.03 -3.16
C VAL A 14 17.75 -2.15 -1.63
N ALA A 15 18.92 -1.82 -1.09
CA ALA A 15 19.15 -1.89 0.35
C ALA A 15 18.24 -0.93 1.13
N ILE A 16 18.16 0.35 0.73
CA ILE A 16 17.30 1.31 1.43
C ILE A 16 15.81 0.94 1.26
N GLN A 17 15.43 0.33 0.13
CA GLN A 17 14.06 -0.14 -0.10
C GLN A 17 13.67 -1.30 0.85
N ILE A 18 14.58 -2.26 1.08
CA ILE A 18 14.37 -3.33 2.07
C ILE A 18 14.09 -2.72 3.44
N TRP A 19 14.95 -1.78 3.86
CA TRP A 19 14.86 -1.17 5.18
C TRP A 19 13.66 -0.21 5.32
N GLU A 20 13.25 0.47 4.26
CA GLU A 20 12.02 1.28 4.27
C GLU A 20 10.79 0.40 4.46
N TYR A 21 10.67 -0.69 3.69
CA TYR A 21 9.56 -1.63 3.88
C TYR A 21 9.61 -2.30 5.25
N PHE A 22 10.79 -2.65 5.73
CA PHE A 22 10.98 -3.16 7.09
C PHE A 22 10.46 -2.15 8.13
N SER A 23 10.85 -0.90 8.03
CA SER A 23 10.43 0.17 8.93
C SER A 23 8.91 0.37 8.89
N PHE A 24 8.35 0.51 7.69
CA PHE A 24 6.93 0.79 7.51
C PHE A 24 6.04 -0.38 7.96
N TYR A 25 6.31 -1.59 7.46
CA TYR A 25 5.48 -2.76 7.79
C TYR A 25 5.68 -3.24 9.23
N GLY A 26 6.87 -3.08 9.81
CA GLY A 26 7.13 -3.38 11.22
C GLY A 26 6.31 -2.49 12.15
N MET A 27 6.32 -1.18 11.92
CA MET A 27 5.52 -0.24 12.69
C MET A 27 4.01 -0.50 12.47
N ARG A 28 3.59 -0.66 11.21
CA ARG A 28 2.18 -0.89 10.88
C ARG A 28 1.60 -2.13 11.53
N ALA A 29 2.38 -3.22 11.60
CA ALA A 29 1.95 -4.48 12.22
C ALA A 29 1.74 -4.36 13.73
N LEU A 30 2.45 -3.44 14.38
CA LEU A 30 2.34 -3.19 15.81
C LEU A 30 1.30 -2.13 16.16
N LEU A 31 1.02 -1.18 15.25
CA LEU A 31 0.30 0.06 15.56
C LEU A 31 -1.08 -0.19 16.17
N ILE A 32 -1.93 -0.99 15.51
CA ILE A 32 -3.30 -1.22 16.01
C ILE A 32 -3.30 -1.90 17.38
N LEU A 33 -2.37 -2.83 17.63
CA LEU A 33 -2.22 -3.54 18.89
C LEU A 33 -1.67 -2.61 19.98
N TYR A 34 -0.73 -1.75 19.65
CA TYR A 34 -0.21 -0.73 20.57
C TYR A 34 -1.30 0.25 21.02
N LEU A 35 -2.15 0.70 20.07
CA LEU A 35 -3.26 1.60 20.39
C LEU A 35 -4.25 0.99 21.37
N THR A 36 -4.59 -0.29 21.18
CA THR A 36 -5.58 -0.98 22.02
C THR A 36 -4.99 -1.50 23.33
N HIS A 37 -3.80 -2.09 23.32
CA HIS A 37 -3.21 -2.71 24.51
C HIS A 37 -2.44 -1.74 25.40
N GLN A 38 -1.61 -0.88 24.79
CA GLN A 38 -0.73 0.00 25.58
C GLN A 38 -1.41 1.34 25.91
N LEU A 39 -2.10 1.95 24.93
CA LEU A 39 -2.74 3.24 25.13
C LEU A 39 -4.19 3.12 25.61
N GLY A 40 -4.78 1.91 25.58
CA GLY A 40 -6.15 1.67 26.04
C GLY A 40 -7.23 2.36 25.19
N PHE A 41 -6.93 2.63 23.92
CA PHE A 41 -7.93 3.17 22.99
C PHE A 41 -9.03 2.14 22.77
N ASP A 42 -10.27 2.58 22.70
CA ASP A 42 -11.34 1.74 22.20
C ASP A 42 -11.11 1.38 20.74
N ASP A 43 -11.71 0.29 20.28
CA ASP A 43 -11.48 -0.22 18.92
C ASP A 43 -11.87 0.77 17.85
N ASN A 44 -12.92 1.57 18.05
CA ASN A 44 -13.39 2.53 17.09
C ASN A 44 -12.33 3.62 16.87
N HIS A 45 -11.82 4.19 17.95
CA HIS A 45 -10.77 5.21 17.89
C HIS A 45 -9.46 4.64 17.31
N ALA A 46 -9.06 3.43 17.74
CA ALA A 46 -7.87 2.76 17.25
C ALA A 46 -7.94 2.48 15.73
N ILE A 47 -9.08 1.98 15.24
CA ILE A 47 -9.33 1.73 13.81
C ILE A 47 -9.37 3.04 13.03
N SER A 48 -10.03 4.09 13.55
CA SER A 48 -10.09 5.41 12.92
C SER A 48 -8.68 5.98 12.72
N LEU A 49 -7.88 6.03 13.79
CA LEU A 49 -6.51 6.54 13.75
C LEU A 49 -5.61 5.72 12.82
N PHE A 50 -5.67 4.39 12.91
CA PHE A 50 -4.91 3.50 12.03
C PHE A 50 -5.23 3.76 10.56
N SER A 51 -6.50 3.85 10.21
CA SER A 51 -6.97 4.04 8.85
C SER A 51 -6.68 5.44 8.32
N ALA A 52 -6.80 6.47 9.14
CA ALA A 52 -6.42 7.84 8.82
C ALA A 52 -4.92 7.92 8.51
N TYR A 53 -4.07 7.37 9.39
CA TYR A 53 -2.63 7.28 9.17
C TYR A 53 -2.31 6.55 7.86
N ALA A 54 -2.85 5.33 7.69
CA ALA A 54 -2.62 4.50 6.52
C ALA A 54 -3.10 5.18 5.22
N SER A 55 -4.17 5.98 5.27
CA SER A 55 -4.65 6.77 4.13
C SER A 55 -3.69 7.93 3.80
N LEU A 56 -3.29 8.71 4.79
CA LEU A 56 -2.49 9.92 4.60
C LEU A 56 -1.08 9.61 4.04
N VAL A 57 -0.49 8.48 4.38
CA VAL A 57 0.81 8.04 3.80
C VAL A 57 0.74 7.83 2.29
N TYR A 58 -0.43 7.55 1.71
CA TYR A 58 -0.61 7.41 0.27
C TYR A 58 -1.01 8.72 -0.43
N VAL A 59 -1.44 9.74 0.30
CA VAL A 59 -1.72 11.08 -0.24
C VAL A 59 -0.42 11.88 -0.40
N THR A 60 0.45 11.83 0.58
CA THR A 60 1.66 12.69 0.67
C THR A 60 2.70 12.47 -0.44
N PRO A 61 2.86 11.27 -1.07
CA PRO A 61 3.79 11.09 -2.18
C PRO A 61 3.52 11.99 -3.39
N ILE A 62 2.28 12.45 -3.58
CA ILE A 62 1.92 13.41 -4.64
C ILE A 62 2.67 14.72 -4.44
N LEU A 63 2.64 15.23 -3.21
CA LEU A 63 3.35 16.47 -2.84
C LEU A 63 4.86 16.28 -2.82
N GLY A 64 5.32 15.14 -2.30
CA GLY A 64 6.75 14.79 -2.24
C GLY A 64 7.38 14.65 -3.62
N GLY A 65 6.69 14.02 -4.56
CA GLY A 65 7.11 13.92 -5.95
C GLY A 65 7.18 15.29 -6.64
N TRP A 66 6.12 16.10 -6.50
CA TRP A 66 6.12 17.47 -7.03
C TRP A 66 7.28 18.32 -6.49
N LEU A 67 7.57 18.19 -5.19
CA LEU A 67 8.66 18.93 -4.55
C LEU A 67 10.03 18.47 -5.04
N ALA A 68 10.21 17.17 -5.24
CA ALA A 68 11.43 16.60 -5.80
C ALA A 68 11.65 17.06 -7.25
N ASP A 69 10.59 17.03 -8.07
CA ASP A 69 10.67 17.45 -9.48
C ASP A 69 11.00 18.92 -9.64
N ARG A 70 10.55 19.78 -8.72
CA ARG A 70 10.71 21.22 -8.84
C ARG A 70 11.95 21.78 -8.16
N LEU A 71 12.36 21.20 -7.01
CA LEU A 71 13.33 21.84 -6.12
C LEU A 71 14.44 20.92 -5.64
N LEU A 72 14.09 19.73 -5.12
CA LEU A 72 15.03 18.90 -4.34
C LEU A 72 15.84 17.93 -5.21
N GLY A 73 15.28 17.46 -6.32
CA GLY A 73 15.75 16.26 -7.00
C GLY A 73 15.43 14.97 -6.22
N ASN A 74 15.31 13.87 -6.92
CA ASN A 74 14.84 12.60 -6.33
C ASN A 74 15.75 12.09 -5.22
N ARG A 75 17.06 12.18 -5.38
CA ARG A 75 18.03 11.74 -4.37
C ARG A 75 17.90 12.49 -3.05
N THR A 76 17.80 13.82 -3.09
CA THR A 76 17.69 14.66 -1.87
C THR A 76 16.36 14.41 -1.19
N ALA A 77 15.27 14.25 -1.96
CA ALA A 77 13.96 13.93 -1.43
C ALA A 77 13.95 12.55 -0.71
N VAL A 78 14.61 11.53 -1.27
CA VAL A 78 14.78 10.22 -0.63
C VAL A 78 15.53 10.33 0.70
N ILE A 79 16.65 11.08 0.73
CA ILE A 79 17.43 11.29 1.97
C ILE A 79 16.60 12.03 3.02
N ALA A 80 15.95 13.13 2.65
CA ALA A 80 15.11 13.91 3.57
C ALA A 80 13.92 13.07 4.10
N GLY A 81 13.28 12.29 3.22
CA GLY A 81 12.21 11.37 3.58
C GLY A 81 12.68 10.31 4.58
N ALA A 82 13.82 9.67 4.31
CA ALA A 82 14.41 8.67 5.19
C ALA A 82 14.79 9.24 6.57
N LEU A 83 15.33 10.47 6.61
CA LEU A 83 15.63 11.17 7.87
C LEU A 83 14.37 11.45 8.68
N LEU A 84 13.30 11.96 8.05
CA LEU A 84 12.04 12.23 8.72
C LEU A 84 11.40 10.93 9.23
N MET A 85 11.38 9.86 8.42
CA MET A 85 10.87 8.56 8.87
C MET A 85 11.65 8.04 10.07
N THR A 86 12.98 8.10 10.02
CA THR A 86 13.83 7.71 11.16
C THR A 86 13.50 8.55 12.41
N LEU A 87 13.36 9.86 12.27
CA LEU A 87 13.01 10.75 13.38
C LEU A 87 11.64 10.40 13.96
N GLY A 88 10.61 10.18 13.11
CA GLY A 88 9.29 9.78 13.55
C GLY A 88 9.30 8.47 14.33
N HIS A 89 10.08 7.48 13.89
CA HIS A 89 10.24 6.22 14.63
C HIS A 89 11.01 6.40 15.94
N VAL A 90 11.98 7.28 16.00
CA VAL A 90 12.66 7.62 17.26
C VAL A 90 11.67 8.21 18.26
N VAL A 91 10.82 9.16 17.82
CA VAL A 91 9.78 9.74 18.68
C VAL A 91 8.80 8.66 19.15
N LEU A 92 8.38 7.73 18.26
CA LEU A 92 7.49 6.62 18.60
C LEU A 92 8.14 5.59 19.53
N GLY A 93 9.47 5.41 19.41
CA GLY A 93 10.25 4.49 20.26
C GLY A 93 10.54 5.03 21.67
N ILE A 94 10.34 6.34 21.92
CA ILE A 94 10.47 6.93 23.25
C ILE A 94 9.17 6.77 24.00
N ASP A 95 9.23 6.12 25.17
CA ASP A 95 8.07 5.98 26.06
C ASP A 95 7.73 7.30 26.75
N THR A 96 6.82 8.04 26.17
CA THR A 96 6.38 9.34 26.71
C THR A 96 5.02 9.26 27.43
N ASN A 97 4.28 8.14 27.32
CA ASN A 97 2.88 8.01 27.76
C ASN A 97 1.96 9.15 27.29
N SER A 98 2.35 9.82 26.19
CA SER A 98 1.67 10.97 25.63
C SER A 98 1.04 10.64 24.27
N THR A 99 -0.27 10.78 24.16
CA THR A 99 -1.01 10.65 22.90
C THR A 99 -0.54 11.68 21.86
N PHE A 100 -0.18 12.89 22.29
CA PHE A 100 0.40 13.90 21.40
C PHE A 100 1.70 13.44 20.75
N SER A 101 2.59 12.77 21.53
CA SER A 101 3.84 12.21 20.98
C SER A 101 3.57 11.16 19.90
N LEU A 102 2.54 10.32 20.08
CA LEU A 102 2.10 9.37 19.07
C LEU A 102 1.64 10.08 17.78
N TYR A 103 0.71 11.03 17.88
CA TYR A 103 0.20 11.76 16.72
C TYR A 103 1.33 12.49 15.97
N LEU A 104 2.22 13.14 16.70
CA LEU A 104 3.38 13.82 16.13
C LEU A 104 4.33 12.84 15.42
N ALA A 105 4.61 11.69 16.03
CA ALA A 105 5.45 10.64 15.42
C ALA A 105 4.86 10.15 14.10
N LEU A 106 3.57 9.81 14.09
CA LEU A 106 2.86 9.38 12.89
C LEU A 106 2.86 10.47 11.81
N ALA A 107 2.64 11.74 12.20
CA ALA A 107 2.67 12.88 11.29
C ALA A 107 4.05 13.09 10.64
N ILE A 108 5.14 12.95 11.40
CA ILE A 108 6.50 13.02 10.88
C ILE A 108 6.77 11.86 9.90
N ILE A 109 6.31 10.65 10.21
CA ILE A 109 6.43 9.49 9.31
C ILE A 109 5.64 9.73 8.02
N ILE A 110 4.42 10.26 8.08
CA ILE A 110 3.61 10.64 6.90
C ILE A 110 4.39 11.60 5.99
N CYS A 111 5.00 12.63 6.55
CA CYS A 111 5.80 13.59 5.79
C CYS A 111 7.04 12.93 5.16
N GLY A 112 7.73 12.09 5.93
CA GLY A 112 8.90 11.35 5.47
C GLY A 112 8.58 10.38 4.35
N TYR A 113 7.52 9.59 4.51
CA TYR A 113 7.04 8.65 3.50
C TYR A 113 6.66 9.35 2.20
N GLY A 114 6.01 10.51 2.30
CA GLY A 114 5.66 11.32 1.15
C GLY A 114 6.87 11.74 0.32
N LEU A 115 7.95 12.15 0.96
CA LEU A 115 9.20 12.50 0.27
C LEU A 115 9.97 11.28 -0.24
N PHE A 116 9.81 10.11 0.37
CA PHE A 116 10.57 8.91 0.03
C PHE A 116 9.93 8.13 -1.12
N LYS A 117 8.64 7.78 -0.98
CA LYS A 117 8.02 6.67 -1.70
C LYS A 117 7.99 6.80 -3.21
N SER A 118 7.53 7.93 -3.74
CA SER A 118 7.54 8.17 -5.19
C SER A 118 8.94 8.36 -5.73
N ASN A 119 9.80 9.01 -4.96
CA ASN A 119 11.10 9.48 -5.43
C ASN A 119 12.16 8.39 -5.51
N ILE A 120 12.03 7.31 -4.71
CA ILE A 120 12.95 6.16 -4.81
C ILE A 120 12.81 5.42 -6.15
N SER A 121 11.58 5.26 -6.63
CA SER A 121 11.29 4.65 -7.94
C SER A 121 11.74 5.56 -9.09
N CYS A 122 11.53 6.87 -8.97
CA CYS A 122 12.03 7.86 -9.93
C CYS A 122 13.56 7.86 -9.98
N LEU A 123 14.21 7.83 -8.81
CA LEU A 123 15.68 7.77 -8.70
C LEU A 123 16.25 6.50 -9.35
N LEU A 124 15.57 5.34 -9.19
CA LEU A 124 15.93 4.12 -9.89
C LEU A 124 15.83 4.31 -11.41
N GLY A 125 14.74 4.93 -11.86
CA GLY A 125 14.53 5.23 -13.29
C GLY A 125 15.63 6.09 -13.91
N GLU A 126 16.19 7.05 -13.15
CA GLU A 126 17.29 7.91 -13.58
C GLU A 126 18.63 7.17 -13.81
N LEU A 127 18.76 5.94 -13.34
CA LEU A 127 19.99 5.14 -13.56
C LEU A 127 20.06 4.47 -14.93
N TYR A 128 18.97 4.50 -15.69
CA TYR A 128 18.83 3.81 -16.97
C TYR A 128 18.42 4.76 -18.06
N ASP A 129 18.95 4.57 -19.26
CA ASP A 129 18.45 5.18 -20.47
C ASP A 129 17.07 4.60 -20.83
N GLU A 130 16.26 5.34 -21.62
CA GLU A 130 14.89 4.93 -21.98
C GLU A 130 14.78 3.54 -22.63
N ASN A 131 15.80 3.12 -23.37
CA ASN A 131 15.86 1.84 -24.08
C ASN A 131 16.79 0.80 -23.42
N ASP A 132 17.21 1.03 -22.18
CA ASP A 132 18.10 0.10 -21.47
C ASP A 132 17.34 -1.18 -21.03
N HIS A 133 17.65 -2.30 -21.62
CA HIS A 133 17.04 -3.62 -21.31
C HIS A 133 17.21 -4.05 -19.86
N ARG A 134 18.15 -3.46 -19.11
CA ARG A 134 18.38 -3.76 -17.67
C ARG A 134 17.35 -3.11 -16.77
N ARG A 135 16.63 -2.08 -17.27
CA ARG A 135 15.67 -1.29 -16.51
C ARG A 135 14.60 -2.16 -15.85
N ASP A 136 13.98 -3.08 -16.61
CA ASP A 136 12.93 -3.97 -16.10
C ASP A 136 13.45 -4.87 -14.98
N GLY A 137 14.69 -5.38 -15.13
CA GLY A 137 15.37 -6.14 -14.08
C GLY A 137 15.62 -5.31 -12.82
N GLY A 138 15.98 -4.03 -12.97
CA GLY A 138 16.16 -3.10 -11.86
C GLY A 138 14.88 -2.88 -11.06
N PHE A 139 13.74 -2.64 -11.73
CA PHE A 139 12.44 -2.49 -11.07
C PHE A 139 11.97 -3.81 -10.43
N SER A 140 12.26 -4.95 -11.05
CA SER A 140 11.98 -6.27 -10.46
C SER A 140 12.76 -6.49 -9.15
N LEU A 141 14.03 -6.08 -9.10
CA LEU A 141 14.84 -6.12 -7.87
C LEU A 141 14.29 -5.18 -6.79
N LEU A 142 13.83 -3.98 -7.16
CA LEU A 142 13.20 -3.04 -6.23
C LEU A 142 11.91 -3.63 -5.63
N TYR A 143 11.10 -4.29 -6.44
CA TYR A 143 9.88 -4.96 -5.99
C TYR A 143 10.19 -6.14 -5.04
N ALA A 144 11.15 -6.98 -5.39
CA ALA A 144 11.60 -8.09 -4.54
C ALA A 144 12.15 -7.59 -3.20
N ALA A 145 12.91 -6.48 -3.22
CA ALA A 145 13.42 -5.82 -2.02
C ALA A 145 12.30 -5.42 -1.05
N GLY A 146 11.22 -4.82 -1.58
CA GLY A 146 10.05 -4.48 -0.78
C GLY A 146 9.43 -5.70 -0.10
N ASN A 147 9.25 -6.80 -0.84
CA ASN A 147 8.67 -8.03 -0.28
C ASN A 147 9.56 -8.65 0.81
N ILE A 148 10.88 -8.63 0.67
CA ILE A 148 11.81 -9.08 1.72
C ILE A 148 11.59 -8.27 3.00
N GLY A 149 11.54 -6.94 2.88
CA GLY A 149 11.30 -6.04 4.01
C GLY A 149 9.93 -6.30 4.68
N SER A 150 8.87 -6.42 3.88
CA SER A 150 7.51 -6.64 4.40
C SER A 150 7.30 -8.01 5.07
N ILE A 151 8.07 -9.03 4.69
CA ILE A 151 8.05 -10.34 5.35
C ILE A 151 8.83 -10.29 6.67
N ALA A 152 10.05 -9.76 6.63
CA ALA A 152 10.95 -9.77 7.78
C ALA A 152 10.48 -8.85 8.92
N ALA A 153 9.84 -7.74 8.59
CA ALA A 153 9.48 -6.69 9.53
C ALA A 153 8.46 -7.11 10.60
N PRO A 154 7.27 -7.65 10.25
CA PRO A 154 6.30 -8.06 11.27
C PRO A 154 6.84 -9.17 12.16
N ILE A 155 7.71 -10.05 11.63
CA ILE A 155 8.37 -11.11 12.39
C ILE A 155 9.33 -10.50 13.43
N ALA A 156 10.30 -9.71 12.98
CA ALA A 156 11.32 -9.16 13.86
C ALA A 156 10.75 -8.16 14.85
N CYS A 157 9.94 -7.19 14.39
CA CYS A 157 9.35 -6.19 15.26
C CYS A 157 8.29 -6.78 16.19
N GLY A 158 7.51 -7.79 15.73
CA GLY A 158 6.53 -8.48 16.56
C GLY A 158 7.17 -9.27 17.68
N LEU A 159 8.23 -10.04 17.42
CA LEU A 159 9.01 -10.73 18.44
C LEU A 159 9.69 -9.76 19.40
N ALA A 160 10.27 -8.67 18.89
CA ALA A 160 10.89 -7.66 19.72
C ALA A 160 9.87 -6.99 20.66
N ALA A 161 8.67 -6.67 20.15
CA ALA A 161 7.60 -6.10 20.95
C ALA A 161 7.09 -7.07 22.03
N GLN A 162 6.95 -8.35 21.71
CA GLN A 162 6.50 -9.37 22.66
C GLN A 162 7.50 -9.62 23.80
N TRP A 163 8.81 -9.65 23.49
CA TRP A 163 9.82 -10.01 24.49
C TRP A 163 10.37 -8.81 25.26
N TYR A 164 10.41 -7.64 24.64
CA TYR A 164 11.07 -6.45 25.19
C TYR A 164 10.16 -5.23 25.28
N GLY A 165 8.89 -5.36 24.85
CA GLY A 165 7.89 -4.29 24.88
C GLY A 165 7.78 -3.50 23.57
N TRP A 166 6.66 -2.78 23.44
CA TRP A 166 6.24 -2.06 22.21
C TRP A 166 7.29 -1.09 21.70
N HIS A 167 7.92 -0.35 22.59
CA HIS A 167 8.91 0.67 22.22
C HIS A 167 10.15 0.08 21.56
N VAL A 168 10.56 -1.14 21.99
CA VAL A 168 11.68 -1.86 21.35
C VAL A 168 11.29 -2.32 19.94
N GLY A 169 10.04 -2.80 19.75
CA GLY A 169 9.52 -3.13 18.42
C GLY A 169 9.55 -1.95 17.46
N PHE A 170 9.08 -0.77 17.90
CA PHE A 170 9.14 0.47 17.11
C PHE A 170 10.56 0.99 16.90
N ALA A 171 11.41 0.92 17.93
CA ALA A 171 12.81 1.30 17.82
C ALA A 171 13.56 0.41 16.80
N LEU A 172 13.25 -0.88 16.73
CA LEU A 172 13.82 -1.79 15.74
C LEU A 172 13.41 -1.38 14.32
N ALA A 173 12.14 -1.02 14.11
CA ALA A 173 11.67 -0.49 12.84
C ALA A 173 12.41 0.79 12.44
N GLY A 174 12.59 1.72 13.38
CA GLY A 174 13.35 2.96 13.17
C GLY A 174 14.85 2.72 12.94
N GLY A 175 15.45 1.79 13.70
CA GLY A 175 16.83 1.37 13.52
C GLY A 175 17.09 0.80 12.13
N GLY A 176 16.12 0.01 11.60
CA GLY A 176 16.16 -0.48 10.23
C GLY A 176 16.21 0.67 9.22
N MET A 177 15.32 1.68 9.35
CA MET A 177 15.31 2.84 8.46
C MET A 177 16.64 3.62 8.52
N PHE A 178 17.18 3.79 9.73
CA PHE A 178 18.47 4.46 9.93
C PHE A 178 19.62 3.72 9.26
N ILE A 179 19.69 2.39 9.42
CA ILE A 179 20.68 1.54 8.73
C ILE A 179 20.56 1.68 7.22
N GLY A 180 19.33 1.61 6.68
CA GLY A 180 19.08 1.80 5.26
C GLY A 180 19.57 3.15 4.76
N LEU A 181 19.33 4.22 5.52
CA LEU A 181 19.83 5.56 5.21
C LEU A 181 21.35 5.62 5.20
N LEU A 182 22.03 5.04 6.20
CA LEU A 182 23.51 5.02 6.25
C LEU A 182 24.10 4.27 5.04
N ILE A 183 23.51 3.11 4.68
CA ILE A 183 23.92 2.36 3.49
C ILE A 183 23.73 3.22 2.24
N PHE A 184 22.58 3.88 2.08
CA PHE A 184 22.29 4.72 0.93
C PHE A 184 23.27 5.91 0.83
N LEU A 185 23.57 6.56 1.95
CA LEU A 185 24.54 7.67 1.99
C LEU A 185 25.96 7.22 1.66
N SER A 186 26.37 6.00 2.04
CA SER A 186 27.68 5.45 1.69
C SER A 186 27.87 5.29 0.17
N GLY A 187 26.77 5.11 -0.56
CA GLY A 187 26.73 4.99 -2.01
C GLY A 187 26.79 6.30 -2.80
N HIS A 188 26.97 7.46 -2.14
CA HIS A 188 26.82 8.78 -2.73
C HIS A 188 27.58 9.00 -4.05
N ARG A 189 28.74 8.38 -4.22
CA ARG A 189 29.59 8.50 -5.42
C ARG A 189 28.96 7.86 -6.67
N HIS A 190 28.01 6.94 -6.50
CA HIS A 190 27.37 6.22 -7.60
C HIS A 190 26.14 6.95 -8.14
N PHE A 191 25.73 8.06 -7.51
CA PHE A 191 24.55 8.86 -7.89
C PHE A 191 24.91 10.21 -8.52
N GLN A 192 26.12 10.37 -9.05
CA GLN A 192 26.57 11.65 -9.62
C GLN A 192 25.83 12.04 -10.90
N SER A 193 25.32 11.07 -11.65
CA SER A 193 24.53 11.29 -12.88
C SER A 193 23.06 11.61 -12.61
N THR A 194 22.57 11.43 -11.37
CA THR A 194 21.18 11.69 -11.04
C THR A 194 20.90 13.17 -10.85
N ARG A 195 19.64 13.56 -11.07
CA ARG A 195 19.21 14.95 -10.96
C ARG A 195 19.50 15.50 -9.55
N SER A 196 20.27 16.57 -9.52
CA SER A 196 20.66 17.25 -8.28
C SER A 196 19.64 18.34 -7.91
N MET A 197 19.72 18.78 -6.65
CA MET A 197 18.96 19.90 -6.11
C MET A 197 19.19 21.19 -6.94
N ASP A 198 18.11 21.87 -7.32
CA ASP A 198 18.19 23.15 -8.04
C ASP A 198 18.55 24.30 -7.08
N LYS A 199 19.86 24.53 -6.91
CA LYS A 199 20.37 25.58 -6.04
C LYS A 199 19.89 26.98 -6.46
N LYS A 200 19.73 27.24 -7.76
CA LYS A 200 19.27 28.55 -8.25
C LYS A 200 17.80 28.77 -7.88
N ALA A 201 16.96 27.77 -8.07
CA ALA A 201 15.55 27.84 -7.66
C ALA A 201 15.43 28.04 -6.14
N LEU A 202 16.23 27.33 -5.34
CA LEU A 202 16.18 27.42 -3.89
C LEU A 202 16.65 28.78 -3.34
N THR A 203 17.65 29.41 -3.96
CA THR A 203 18.14 30.72 -3.55
C THR A 203 17.34 31.88 -4.13
N SER A 204 16.46 31.62 -5.09
CA SER A 204 15.56 32.65 -5.65
C SER A 204 14.63 33.21 -4.56
N VAL A 205 14.44 34.53 -4.57
CA VAL A 205 13.58 35.20 -3.57
C VAL A 205 12.14 35.21 -4.08
N LYS A 206 11.21 34.70 -3.26
CA LYS A 206 9.76 34.78 -3.47
C LYS A 206 9.09 35.26 -2.18
N PHE A 207 8.16 36.19 -2.28
CA PHE A 207 7.49 36.77 -1.08
C PHE A 207 8.47 37.22 0.01
N ALA A 208 9.49 38.00 -0.36
CA ALA A 208 10.52 38.58 0.48
C ALA A 208 11.52 37.58 1.14
N LEU A 209 11.38 36.27 0.92
CA LEU A 209 12.27 35.25 1.47
C LEU A 209 12.79 34.32 0.35
N PRO A 210 14.00 33.76 0.52
CA PRO A 210 14.49 32.74 -0.41
C PRO A 210 13.62 31.47 -0.31
N VAL A 211 13.45 30.75 -1.43
CA VAL A 211 12.60 29.57 -1.53
C VAL A 211 12.96 28.48 -0.52
N TRP A 212 14.24 28.33 -0.18
CA TRP A 212 14.67 27.38 0.85
C TRP A 212 14.08 27.66 2.24
N SER A 213 13.86 28.94 2.58
CA SER A 213 13.23 29.29 3.87
C SER A 213 11.76 28.84 3.90
N TRP A 214 11.02 29.01 2.80
CA TRP A 214 9.67 28.50 2.68
C TRP A 214 9.61 26.97 2.76
N LEU A 215 10.60 26.28 2.19
CA LEU A 215 10.73 24.85 2.31
C LEU A 215 10.91 24.41 3.76
N VAL A 216 11.79 25.09 4.52
CA VAL A 216 11.99 24.82 5.96
C VAL A 216 10.69 25.05 6.74
N VAL A 217 10.03 26.18 6.52
CA VAL A 217 8.73 26.47 7.14
C VAL A 217 7.72 25.38 6.82
N MET A 218 7.60 24.97 5.58
CA MET A 218 6.71 23.89 5.16
C MET A 218 7.07 22.56 5.85
N LEU A 219 8.33 22.18 5.91
CA LEU A 219 8.78 20.95 6.58
C LEU A 219 8.52 20.97 8.09
N CYS A 220 8.54 22.15 8.73
CA CYS A 220 8.20 22.30 10.15
C CYS A 220 6.68 22.31 10.38
N LEU A 221 5.92 22.94 9.51
CA LEU A 221 4.46 23.07 9.67
C LEU A 221 3.71 21.83 9.21
N ALA A 222 4.21 21.07 8.24
CA ALA A 222 3.52 19.88 7.72
C ALA A 222 3.28 18.81 8.82
N PRO A 223 4.24 18.45 9.69
CA PRO A 223 3.97 17.54 10.80
C PRO A 223 2.88 18.06 11.74
N VAL A 224 2.89 19.36 12.06
CA VAL A 224 1.85 19.98 12.90
C VAL A 224 0.48 19.87 12.24
N PHE A 225 0.40 20.17 10.94
CA PHE A 225 -0.83 20.05 10.17
C PHE A 225 -1.38 18.60 10.17
N PHE A 226 -0.51 17.60 9.92
CA PHE A 226 -0.94 16.20 9.95
C PHE A 226 -1.27 15.71 11.37
N THR A 227 -0.59 16.22 12.40
CA THR A 227 -0.96 15.95 13.80
C THR A 227 -2.40 16.41 14.06
N LEU A 228 -2.74 17.65 13.68
CA LEU A 228 -4.09 18.18 13.84
C LEU A 228 -5.14 17.41 13.02
N LEU A 229 -4.78 16.94 11.81
CA LEU A 229 -5.67 16.10 11.00
C LEU A 229 -5.99 14.76 11.65
N LEU A 230 -4.99 14.14 12.26
CA LEU A 230 -5.15 12.85 12.95
C LEU A 230 -5.92 13.01 14.25
N GLU A 231 -5.59 14.03 15.06
CA GLU A 231 -6.20 14.27 16.36
C GLU A 231 -7.69 14.62 16.26
N ASN A 232 -8.10 15.33 15.19
CA ASN A 232 -9.49 15.80 15.01
C ASN A 232 -10.29 14.97 14.00
N ASP A 233 -9.80 13.80 13.56
CA ASP A 233 -10.44 12.95 12.54
C ASP A 233 -10.78 13.67 11.21
N TRP A 234 -10.00 14.70 10.86
CA TRP A 234 -10.23 15.50 9.65
C TRP A 234 -9.62 14.91 8.38
N SER A 235 -8.98 13.77 8.48
CA SER A 235 -8.33 13.06 7.36
C SER A 235 -9.31 12.80 6.20
N GLY A 236 -10.57 12.46 6.51
CA GLY A 236 -11.60 12.23 5.51
C GLY A 236 -11.94 13.46 4.67
N TYR A 237 -11.93 14.66 5.23
CA TYR A 237 -12.17 15.90 4.47
C TYR A 237 -11.03 16.20 3.50
N LEU A 238 -9.78 16.01 3.93
CA LEU A 238 -8.63 16.16 3.03
C LEU A 238 -8.71 15.14 1.88
N LEU A 239 -9.04 13.89 2.19
CA LEU A 239 -9.19 12.83 1.21
C LEU A 239 -10.29 13.15 0.20
N ALA A 240 -11.45 13.65 0.66
CA ALA A 240 -12.55 14.07 -0.21
C ALA A 240 -12.13 15.16 -1.19
N ILE A 241 -11.37 16.16 -0.73
CA ILE A 241 -10.82 17.22 -1.61
C ILE A 241 -9.89 16.62 -2.67
N VAL A 242 -8.98 15.74 -2.27
CA VAL A 242 -8.03 15.08 -3.20
C VAL A 242 -8.78 14.21 -4.21
N CYS A 243 -9.82 13.50 -3.80
CA CYS A 243 -10.68 12.72 -4.71
C CYS A 243 -11.43 13.60 -5.71
N LEU A 244 -11.95 14.75 -5.28
CA LEU A 244 -12.60 15.72 -6.18
C LEU A 244 -11.62 16.24 -7.24
N ILE A 245 -10.39 16.57 -6.84
CA ILE A 245 -9.33 16.98 -7.76
C ILE A 245 -9.02 15.86 -8.77
N ALA A 246 -8.87 14.62 -8.29
CA ALA A 246 -8.62 13.46 -9.15
C ALA A 246 -9.76 13.23 -10.16
N ALA A 247 -11.02 13.30 -9.71
CA ALA A 247 -12.19 13.20 -10.56
C ALA A 247 -12.24 14.32 -11.61
N GLN A 248 -11.90 15.56 -11.22
CA GLN A 248 -11.81 16.68 -12.15
C GLN A 248 -10.73 16.46 -13.21
N ILE A 249 -9.55 15.91 -12.82
CA ILE A 249 -8.48 15.59 -13.76
C ILE A 249 -8.96 14.54 -14.76
N ILE A 250 -9.57 13.44 -14.31
CA ILE A 250 -10.11 12.39 -15.20
C ILE A 250 -11.15 12.97 -16.15
N THR A 251 -12.08 13.79 -15.64
CA THR A 251 -13.12 14.43 -16.47
C THR A 251 -12.51 15.31 -17.55
N ARG A 252 -11.52 16.15 -17.21
CA ARG A 252 -10.78 16.97 -18.18
C ARG A 252 -10.07 16.12 -19.22
N MET A 253 -9.47 14.98 -18.81
CA MET A 253 -8.85 14.05 -19.74
C MET A 253 -9.86 13.44 -20.71
N MET A 254 -11.04 13.05 -20.23
CA MET A 254 -12.13 12.52 -21.08
C MET A 254 -12.66 13.53 -22.10
N VAL A 255 -12.67 14.84 -21.73
CA VAL A 255 -13.07 15.92 -22.63
C VAL A 255 -11.97 16.23 -23.65
N LYS A 256 -10.70 16.28 -23.20
CA LYS A 256 -9.56 16.66 -24.04
C LYS A 256 -9.17 15.57 -25.04
N PHE A 257 -9.41 14.29 -24.72
CA PHE A 257 -9.02 13.14 -25.53
C PHE A 257 -10.22 12.21 -25.78
N PRO A 258 -11.18 12.65 -26.60
CA PRO A 258 -12.43 11.90 -26.85
C PRO A 258 -12.18 10.53 -27.50
N GLU A 259 -11.08 10.36 -28.26
CA GLU A 259 -10.65 9.10 -28.86
C GLU A 259 -10.27 8.04 -27.81
N HIS A 260 -9.81 8.46 -26.63
CA HIS A 260 -9.45 7.56 -25.53
C HIS A 260 -10.55 7.38 -24.48
N ARG A 261 -11.70 8.01 -24.65
CA ARG A 261 -12.79 8.05 -23.64
C ARG A 261 -13.24 6.65 -23.20
N ARG A 262 -13.35 5.70 -24.15
CA ARG A 262 -13.73 4.31 -23.82
C ARG A 262 -12.68 3.63 -22.94
N ALA A 263 -11.40 3.77 -23.28
CA ALA A 263 -10.30 3.22 -22.48
C ALA A 263 -10.23 3.87 -21.11
N LEU A 264 -10.44 5.19 -21.01
CA LEU A 264 -10.50 5.89 -19.71
C LEU A 264 -11.65 5.39 -18.83
N TRP A 265 -12.84 5.16 -19.39
CA TRP A 265 -13.95 4.56 -18.63
C TRP A 265 -13.62 3.15 -18.15
N GLN A 266 -12.99 2.31 -18.96
CA GLN A 266 -12.54 0.99 -18.52
C GLN A 266 -11.55 1.09 -17.35
N ILE A 267 -10.59 2.03 -17.40
CA ILE A 267 -9.64 2.24 -16.33
C ILE A 267 -10.35 2.73 -15.04
N VAL A 268 -11.31 3.65 -15.15
CA VAL A 268 -12.09 4.12 -13.98
C VAL A 268 -12.85 2.95 -13.33
N LEU A 269 -13.44 2.07 -14.12
CA LEU A 269 -14.09 0.86 -13.59
C LEU A 269 -13.09 -0.10 -12.93
N LEU A 270 -11.91 -0.29 -13.52
CA LEU A 270 -10.84 -1.10 -12.92
C LEU A 270 -10.31 -0.47 -11.62
N MET A 271 -10.19 0.88 -11.57
CA MET A 271 -9.85 1.60 -10.35
C MET A 271 -10.88 1.37 -9.25
N PHE A 272 -12.16 1.43 -9.58
CA PHE A 272 -13.24 1.18 -8.63
C PHE A 272 -13.18 -0.24 -8.05
N VAL A 273 -13.04 -1.25 -8.92
CA VAL A 273 -12.94 -2.66 -8.49
C VAL A 273 -11.65 -2.91 -7.71
N GLY A 274 -10.53 -2.32 -8.15
CA GLY A 274 -9.26 -2.37 -7.41
C GLY A 274 -9.37 -1.73 -6.02
N THR A 275 -10.09 -0.61 -5.90
CA THR A 275 -10.34 0.03 -4.59
C THR A 275 -11.16 -0.88 -3.69
N LEU A 276 -12.23 -1.51 -4.20
CA LEU A 276 -13.02 -2.49 -3.42
C LEU A 276 -12.16 -3.66 -2.93
N PHE A 277 -11.30 -4.20 -3.80
CA PHE A 277 -10.36 -5.23 -3.41
C PHE A 277 -9.46 -4.78 -2.26
N TRP A 278 -8.89 -3.59 -2.36
CA TRP A 278 -7.97 -3.08 -1.34
C TRP A 278 -8.68 -2.70 -0.04
N VAL A 279 -9.95 -2.26 -0.06
CA VAL A 279 -10.77 -2.09 1.16
C VAL A 279 -10.83 -3.40 1.95
N LEU A 280 -10.99 -4.52 1.25
CA LEU A 280 -11.03 -5.85 1.87
C LEU A 280 -9.64 -6.30 2.35
N ALA A 281 -8.61 -6.13 1.52
CA ALA A 281 -7.24 -6.52 1.85
C ALA A 281 -6.68 -5.74 3.05
N GLN A 282 -7.05 -4.47 3.19
CA GLN A 282 -6.59 -3.62 4.32
C GLN A 282 -7.20 -4.02 5.67
N GLN A 283 -8.23 -4.85 5.70
CA GLN A 283 -8.75 -5.43 6.96
C GLN A 283 -7.68 -6.25 7.70
N GLY A 284 -6.67 -6.75 6.99
CA GLY A 284 -5.54 -7.47 7.58
C GLY A 284 -4.77 -6.67 8.65
N GLY A 285 -4.67 -5.35 8.47
CA GLY A 285 -3.97 -4.46 9.41
C GLY A 285 -4.82 -3.98 10.58
N SER A 286 -6.13 -4.15 10.55
CA SER A 286 -7.07 -3.68 11.57
C SER A 286 -7.94 -4.81 12.12
N THR A 287 -9.12 -5.02 11.56
CA THR A 287 -10.13 -5.99 12.04
C THR A 287 -9.59 -7.40 12.18
N ILE A 288 -8.87 -7.90 11.16
CA ILE A 288 -8.34 -9.27 11.21
C ILE A 288 -7.23 -9.37 12.26
N SER A 289 -6.37 -8.35 12.40
CA SER A 289 -5.35 -8.33 13.46
C SER A 289 -5.97 -8.35 14.85
N LEU A 290 -7.03 -7.59 15.11
CA LEU A 290 -7.74 -7.61 16.39
C LEU A 290 -8.44 -8.96 16.66
N PHE A 291 -9.01 -9.58 15.61
CA PHE A 291 -9.59 -10.92 15.74
C PHE A 291 -8.52 -11.98 16.06
N ILE A 292 -7.38 -11.95 15.37
CA ILE A 292 -6.27 -12.88 15.65
C ILE A 292 -5.77 -12.71 17.09
N ASP A 293 -5.63 -11.49 17.54
CA ASP A 293 -5.13 -11.17 18.85
C ASP A 293 -6.00 -11.75 19.98
N ARG A 294 -7.32 -11.65 19.81
CA ARG A 294 -8.29 -11.94 20.88
C ARG A 294 -8.85 -13.35 20.85
N PHE A 295 -8.99 -13.95 19.66
CA PHE A 295 -9.78 -15.16 19.49
C PHE A 295 -9.02 -16.34 18.88
N VAL A 296 -7.85 -16.13 18.28
CA VAL A 296 -7.07 -17.22 17.66
C VAL A 296 -6.16 -17.88 18.66
N ASN A 297 -6.16 -19.21 18.70
CA ASN A 297 -5.17 -19.97 19.44
C ASN A 297 -3.81 -19.85 18.75
N ARG A 298 -2.94 -19.00 19.32
CA ARG A 298 -1.61 -18.68 18.76
C ARG A 298 -0.48 -19.51 19.34
N GLN A 299 -0.80 -20.61 20.05
CA GLN A 299 0.20 -21.50 20.62
C GLN A 299 0.77 -22.45 19.56
N ALA A 300 2.07 -22.38 19.31
CA ALA A 300 2.82 -23.31 18.46
C ALA A 300 4.12 -23.72 19.13
N PHE A 301 4.37 -25.02 19.24
CA PHE A 301 5.59 -25.57 19.88
C PHE A 301 5.87 -25.01 21.29
N ASN A 302 4.84 -24.80 22.10
CA ASN A 302 4.90 -24.18 23.42
C ASN A 302 5.37 -22.71 23.43
N ILE A 303 5.29 -22.03 22.30
CA ILE A 303 5.59 -20.60 22.16
C ILE A 303 4.34 -19.90 21.64
N GLU A 304 4.01 -18.76 22.22
CA GLU A 304 2.94 -17.91 21.72
C GLU A 304 3.45 -17.10 20.52
N VAL A 305 2.79 -17.28 19.37
CA VAL A 305 3.11 -16.56 18.13
C VAL A 305 2.57 -15.14 18.20
N PRO A 306 3.40 -14.08 18.07
CA PRO A 306 2.91 -12.70 18.08
C PRO A 306 1.90 -12.46 16.97
N THR A 307 0.83 -11.73 17.27
CA THR A 307 -0.22 -11.37 16.29
C THR A 307 0.35 -10.67 15.06
N ALA A 308 1.35 -9.83 15.25
CA ALA A 308 2.01 -9.11 14.15
C ALA A 308 2.57 -10.03 13.06
N LEU A 309 3.03 -11.26 13.40
CA LEU A 309 3.60 -12.20 12.43
C LEU A 309 2.60 -12.60 11.34
N PHE A 310 1.32 -12.62 11.64
CA PHE A 310 0.29 -13.00 10.66
C PHE A 310 0.23 -12.04 9.47
N GLN A 311 0.69 -10.80 9.62
CA GLN A 311 0.78 -9.86 8.50
C GLN A 311 1.86 -10.27 7.48
N SER A 312 2.88 -11.04 7.87
CA SER A 312 3.87 -11.60 6.94
C SER A 312 3.30 -12.69 6.02
N VAL A 313 2.20 -13.35 6.42
CA VAL A 313 1.59 -14.45 5.65
C VAL A 313 1.15 -13.97 4.27
N ASN A 314 0.53 -12.79 4.18
CA ASN A 314 0.13 -12.20 2.92
C ASN A 314 1.36 -12.00 2.00
N ALA A 315 2.40 -11.33 2.47
CA ALA A 315 3.59 -11.05 1.67
C ALA A 315 4.33 -12.33 1.23
N ILE A 316 4.36 -13.36 2.08
CA ILE A 316 4.90 -14.69 1.73
C ILE A 316 4.04 -15.32 0.63
N ALA A 317 2.71 -15.29 0.75
CA ALA A 317 1.81 -15.86 -0.24
C ALA A 317 1.94 -15.16 -1.60
N VAL A 318 2.02 -13.82 -1.63
CA VAL A 318 2.26 -13.02 -2.84
C VAL A 318 3.57 -13.43 -3.51
N MET A 319 4.65 -13.55 -2.72
CA MET A 319 5.98 -13.88 -3.27
C MET A 319 6.02 -15.30 -3.83
N LEU A 320 5.51 -16.30 -3.09
CA LEU A 320 5.46 -17.70 -3.54
C LEU A 320 4.59 -17.86 -4.78
N ALA A 321 3.39 -17.27 -4.75
CA ALA A 321 2.47 -17.32 -5.87
C ALA A 321 3.01 -16.60 -7.11
N GLY A 322 3.71 -15.47 -6.93
CA GLY A 322 4.37 -14.75 -8.01
C GLY A 322 5.41 -15.60 -8.73
N VAL A 323 6.24 -16.36 -7.98
CA VAL A 323 7.22 -17.29 -8.54
C VAL A 323 6.51 -18.43 -9.31
N VAL A 324 5.47 -19.03 -8.73
CA VAL A 324 4.70 -20.11 -9.38
C VAL A 324 4.04 -19.62 -10.66
N LEU A 325 3.40 -18.46 -10.64
CA LEU A 325 2.76 -17.89 -11.82
C LEU A 325 3.77 -17.51 -12.90
N ALA A 326 4.95 -16.99 -12.53
CA ALA A 326 6.03 -16.71 -13.48
C ALA A 326 6.54 -17.98 -14.15
N TRP A 327 6.62 -19.08 -13.40
CA TRP A 327 7.03 -20.39 -13.92
C TRP A 327 5.98 -21.02 -14.84
N LEU A 328 4.67 -20.83 -14.52
CA LEU A 328 3.55 -21.35 -15.33
C LEU A 328 3.24 -20.48 -16.54
N ALA A 329 3.74 -19.24 -16.60
CA ALA A 329 3.45 -18.30 -17.68
C ALA A 329 4.09 -18.76 -19.00
N SER A 330 3.27 -19.27 -19.94
CA SER A 330 3.70 -19.55 -21.31
C SER A 330 3.80 -18.27 -22.15
N PRO A 331 4.77 -18.16 -23.08
CA PRO A 331 4.93 -17.01 -23.96
C PRO A 331 3.71 -16.71 -24.84
N GLU A 332 2.88 -17.72 -25.11
CA GLU A 332 1.72 -17.66 -26.00
C GLU A 332 0.48 -17.01 -25.36
N SER A 333 0.44 -16.82 -24.03
CA SER A 333 -0.72 -16.27 -23.34
C SER A 333 -0.86 -14.73 -23.46
N ARG A 334 -0.09 -14.07 -24.30
CA ARG A 334 -0.01 -12.59 -24.45
C ARG A 334 -1.22 -11.92 -25.13
N GLY A 335 -2.27 -12.63 -25.48
CA GLY A 335 -3.49 -12.06 -26.03
C GLY A 335 -4.31 -11.31 -24.96
N ASN A 336 -4.27 -10.00 -24.98
CA ASN A 336 -5.01 -9.14 -24.06
C ASN A 336 -6.42 -8.82 -24.58
N SER A 337 -7.36 -9.73 -24.45
CA SER A 337 -8.77 -9.37 -24.60
C SER A 337 -9.28 -8.70 -23.32
N THR A 338 -10.14 -7.69 -23.45
CA THR A 338 -10.82 -7.02 -22.33
C THR A 338 -11.50 -8.05 -21.42
N LEU A 339 -12.08 -9.10 -21.98
CA LEU A 339 -12.70 -10.21 -21.24
C LEU A 339 -11.71 -10.87 -20.26
N ARG A 340 -10.46 -11.14 -20.70
CA ARG A 340 -9.45 -11.77 -19.84
C ARG A 340 -9.05 -10.88 -18.66
N VAL A 341 -9.02 -9.57 -18.86
CA VAL A 341 -8.74 -8.61 -17.77
C VAL A 341 -9.82 -8.72 -16.70
N TRP A 342 -11.09 -8.65 -17.09
CA TRP A 342 -12.21 -8.76 -16.16
C TRP A 342 -12.29 -10.12 -15.47
N LEU A 343 -12.00 -11.22 -16.19
CA LEU A 343 -11.98 -12.57 -15.60
C LEU A 343 -10.84 -12.72 -14.58
N LYS A 344 -9.67 -12.09 -14.79
CA LYS A 344 -8.59 -12.07 -13.79
C LYS A 344 -9.03 -11.32 -12.54
N PHE A 345 -9.68 -10.16 -12.69
CA PHE A 345 -10.24 -9.43 -11.54
C PHE A 345 -11.29 -10.23 -10.80
N ALA A 346 -12.21 -10.87 -11.52
CA ALA A 346 -13.22 -11.74 -10.92
C ALA A 346 -12.58 -12.90 -10.14
N PHE A 347 -11.54 -13.51 -10.68
CA PHE A 347 -10.81 -14.58 -10.00
C PHE A 347 -10.07 -14.08 -8.74
N GLY A 348 -9.42 -12.93 -8.80
CA GLY A 348 -8.81 -12.32 -7.61
C GLY A 348 -9.84 -12.04 -6.50
N LEU A 349 -10.99 -11.44 -6.86
CA LEU A 349 -12.07 -11.23 -5.89
C LEU A 349 -12.69 -12.54 -5.38
N LEU A 350 -12.77 -13.57 -6.21
CA LEU A 350 -13.24 -14.89 -5.76
C LEU A 350 -12.31 -15.49 -4.70
N LEU A 351 -11.00 -15.39 -4.89
CA LEU A 351 -10.01 -15.83 -3.89
C LEU A 351 -10.14 -15.01 -2.60
N MET A 352 -10.35 -13.70 -2.71
CA MET A 352 -10.59 -12.82 -1.55
C MET A 352 -11.86 -13.24 -0.81
N ALA A 353 -12.96 -13.52 -1.53
CA ALA A 353 -14.21 -14.00 -0.94
C ALA A 353 -14.01 -15.34 -0.23
N CYS A 354 -13.30 -16.28 -0.84
CA CYS A 354 -12.96 -17.57 -0.22
C CYS A 354 -12.16 -17.37 1.06
N GLY A 355 -11.20 -16.43 1.07
CA GLY A 355 -10.46 -16.06 2.28
C GLY A 355 -11.38 -15.60 3.40
N PHE A 356 -12.27 -14.63 3.15
CA PHE A 356 -13.23 -14.16 4.15
C PHE A 356 -14.21 -15.25 4.60
N MET A 357 -14.68 -16.11 3.71
CA MET A 357 -15.53 -17.23 4.07
C MET A 357 -14.83 -18.24 4.99
N LEU A 358 -13.54 -18.50 4.78
CA LEU A 358 -12.73 -19.29 5.70
C LEU A 358 -12.62 -18.63 7.07
N LEU A 359 -12.39 -17.33 7.14
CA LEU A 359 -12.35 -16.59 8.42
C LEU A 359 -13.73 -16.61 9.11
N ALA A 360 -14.82 -16.49 8.38
CA ALA A 360 -16.17 -16.58 8.90
C ALA A 360 -16.48 -17.97 9.46
N PHE A 361 -16.05 -19.01 8.74
CA PHE A 361 -16.18 -20.40 9.18
C PHE A 361 -15.41 -20.63 10.49
N ASP A 362 -14.17 -20.17 10.59
CA ASP A 362 -13.35 -20.31 11.77
C ASP A 362 -13.92 -19.53 12.97
N ALA A 363 -14.37 -18.29 12.74
CA ALA A 363 -15.02 -17.48 13.77
C ALA A 363 -16.32 -18.13 14.30
N ARG A 364 -17.06 -18.84 13.41
CA ARG A 364 -18.26 -19.61 13.82
C ARG A 364 -17.90 -20.79 14.74
N HIS A 365 -16.82 -21.52 14.42
CA HIS A 365 -16.35 -22.63 15.27
C HIS A 365 -15.78 -22.09 16.58
N ALA A 366 -15.04 -21.00 16.54
CA ALA A 366 -14.53 -20.36 17.73
C ALA A 366 -15.63 -19.88 18.69
N ALA A 367 -16.80 -19.52 18.19
CA ALA A 367 -17.97 -19.20 19.00
C ALA A 367 -18.51 -20.41 19.78
N ALA A 368 -18.30 -21.64 19.28
CA ALA A 368 -18.71 -22.88 19.94
C ALA A 368 -17.59 -23.45 20.83
N ASP A 369 -16.34 -23.43 20.35
CA ASP A 369 -15.18 -24.10 20.97
C ASP A 369 -14.30 -23.15 21.79
N GLY A 370 -14.56 -21.84 21.77
CA GLY A 370 -13.87 -20.80 22.53
C GLY A 370 -12.65 -20.20 21.84
N GLN A 371 -12.07 -20.83 20.82
CA GLN A 371 -10.87 -20.33 20.11
C GLN A 371 -10.90 -20.68 18.62
N ALA A 372 -10.44 -19.74 17.78
CA ALA A 372 -10.23 -19.92 16.35
C ALA A 372 -8.90 -20.65 16.06
N SER A 373 -8.83 -21.31 14.91
CA SER A 373 -7.67 -22.09 14.48
C SER A 373 -6.62 -21.23 13.78
N MET A 374 -5.38 -21.27 14.24
CA MET A 374 -4.25 -20.61 13.58
C MET A 374 -4.07 -21.09 12.12
N GLY A 375 -4.27 -22.38 11.84
CA GLY A 375 -4.10 -22.94 10.49
C GLY A 375 -5.12 -22.42 9.49
N VAL A 376 -6.38 -22.26 9.90
CA VAL A 376 -7.45 -21.70 9.07
C VAL A 376 -7.18 -20.21 8.82
N MET A 377 -6.76 -19.46 9.84
CA MET A 377 -6.36 -18.05 9.68
C MET A 377 -5.22 -17.88 8.67
N ILE A 378 -4.15 -18.67 8.78
CA ILE A 378 -3.03 -18.64 7.83
C ILE A 378 -3.52 -18.94 6.40
N SER A 379 -4.38 -19.94 6.25
CA SER A 379 -4.92 -20.33 4.93
C SER A 379 -5.77 -19.22 4.32
N GLY A 380 -6.64 -18.56 5.12
CA GLY A 380 -7.45 -17.44 4.68
C GLY A 380 -6.60 -16.24 4.25
N LEU A 381 -5.61 -15.85 5.05
CA LEU A 381 -4.68 -14.77 4.73
C LEU A 381 -3.82 -15.08 3.50
N ALA A 382 -3.41 -16.34 3.32
CA ALA A 382 -2.65 -16.77 2.14
C ALA A 382 -3.48 -16.66 0.86
N LEU A 383 -4.78 -17.05 0.89
CA LEU A 383 -5.69 -16.86 -0.24
C LEU A 383 -5.88 -15.39 -0.59
N MET A 384 -6.02 -14.52 0.42
CA MET A 384 -6.12 -13.06 0.22
C MET A 384 -4.85 -12.49 -0.41
N GLY A 385 -3.67 -12.94 0.03
CA GLY A 385 -2.39 -12.56 -0.58
C GLY A 385 -2.27 -13.04 -2.02
N PHE A 386 -2.65 -14.29 -2.31
CA PHE A 386 -2.65 -14.82 -3.66
C PHE A 386 -3.57 -14.04 -4.60
N ALA A 387 -4.71 -13.55 -4.11
CA ALA A 387 -5.66 -12.73 -4.84
C ALA A 387 -5.07 -11.44 -5.41
N GLU A 388 -4.13 -10.80 -4.70
CA GLU A 388 -3.49 -9.53 -5.05
C GLU A 388 -2.82 -9.57 -6.44
N LEU A 389 -2.21 -10.69 -6.81
CA LEU A 389 -1.52 -10.88 -8.08
C LEU A 389 -2.44 -10.76 -9.32
N PHE A 390 -3.73 -10.92 -9.14
CA PHE A 390 -4.72 -10.81 -10.21
C PHE A 390 -5.34 -9.42 -10.33
N ILE A 391 -5.03 -8.50 -9.42
CA ILE A 391 -5.58 -7.15 -9.36
C ILE A 391 -4.55 -6.12 -9.82
N ASP A 392 -3.55 -5.79 -8.98
CA ASP A 392 -2.63 -4.67 -9.22
C ASP A 392 -1.78 -4.83 -10.49
N PRO A 393 -1.11 -5.96 -10.74
CA PRO A 393 -0.31 -6.10 -11.96
C PRO A 393 -1.16 -5.99 -13.23
N VAL A 394 -2.42 -6.47 -13.17
CA VAL A 394 -3.35 -6.41 -14.29
C VAL A 394 -3.86 -4.99 -14.52
N ALA A 395 -4.23 -4.26 -13.45
CA ALA A 395 -4.66 -2.87 -13.53
C ALA A 395 -3.55 -1.96 -14.11
N ILE A 396 -2.35 -2.04 -13.53
CA ILE A 396 -1.20 -1.24 -13.96
C ILE A 396 -0.84 -1.52 -15.42
N ALA A 397 -0.87 -2.79 -15.84
CA ALA A 397 -0.63 -3.16 -17.23
C ALA A 397 -1.67 -2.57 -18.21
N GLN A 398 -2.91 -2.31 -17.80
CA GLN A 398 -3.90 -1.60 -18.64
C GLN A 398 -3.64 -0.09 -18.66
N ILE A 399 -3.33 0.51 -17.50
CA ILE A 399 -3.06 1.94 -17.35
C ILE A 399 -1.86 2.36 -18.16
N THR A 400 -0.77 1.59 -18.14
CA THR A 400 0.51 1.90 -18.81
C THR A 400 0.43 1.88 -20.34
N ARG A 401 -0.65 1.38 -20.93
CA ARG A 401 -0.89 1.42 -22.38
C ARG A 401 -1.30 2.80 -22.90
N LEU A 402 -1.75 3.69 -22.03
CA LEU A 402 -2.16 5.03 -22.42
C LEU A 402 -0.98 6.00 -22.31
N LYS A 403 -0.91 6.96 -23.24
CA LYS A 403 0.13 8.02 -23.21
C LYS A 403 0.15 8.88 -21.94
N MET A 404 -0.94 8.84 -21.15
CA MET A 404 -1.12 9.58 -19.91
C MET A 404 -0.93 8.68 -18.66
N SER A 405 -0.18 7.60 -18.81
CA SER A 405 -0.05 6.54 -17.78
C SER A 405 0.42 7.06 -16.42
N GLY A 406 1.33 8.02 -16.36
CA GLY A 406 1.85 8.52 -15.08
C GLY A 406 0.78 9.15 -14.19
N VAL A 407 -0.08 10.02 -14.73
CA VAL A 407 -1.18 10.64 -13.99
C VAL A 407 -2.22 9.60 -13.58
N LEU A 408 -2.58 8.69 -14.50
CA LEU A 408 -3.54 7.63 -14.21
C LEU A 408 -3.03 6.63 -13.17
N THR A 409 -1.76 6.29 -13.19
CA THR A 409 -1.12 5.46 -12.16
C THR A 409 -1.14 6.15 -10.80
N GLY A 410 -0.85 7.46 -10.76
CA GLY A 410 -0.96 8.25 -9.52
C GLY A 410 -2.38 8.26 -8.95
N ILE A 411 -3.40 8.43 -9.79
CA ILE A 411 -4.80 8.38 -9.37
C ILE A 411 -5.20 6.95 -8.95
N TYR A 412 -4.72 5.92 -9.64
CA TYR A 412 -4.93 4.53 -9.25
C TYR A 412 -4.36 4.26 -7.84
N MET A 413 -3.11 4.65 -7.59
CA MET A 413 -2.47 4.49 -6.29
C MET A 413 -3.17 5.30 -5.18
N LEU A 414 -3.70 6.48 -5.51
CA LEU A 414 -4.52 7.26 -4.59
C LEU A 414 -5.81 6.49 -4.23
N ALA A 415 -6.49 5.93 -5.21
CA ALA A 415 -7.73 5.20 -5.01
C ALA A 415 -7.53 3.90 -4.23
N THR A 416 -6.57 3.07 -4.64
CA THR A 416 -6.28 1.77 -4.03
C THR A 416 -5.46 1.87 -2.73
N GLY A 417 -4.69 2.93 -2.56
CA GLY A 417 -3.94 3.21 -1.35
C GLY A 417 -4.74 4.07 -0.36
N ALA A 418 -4.91 5.37 -0.65
CA ALA A 418 -5.49 6.31 0.32
C ALA A 418 -6.99 6.06 0.56
N VAL A 419 -7.81 6.02 -0.50
CA VAL A 419 -9.26 5.84 -0.39
C VAL A 419 -9.59 4.48 0.21
N ALA A 420 -8.91 3.42 -0.24
CA ALA A 420 -9.16 2.07 0.25
C ALA A 420 -8.82 1.91 1.73
N ASN A 421 -7.71 2.49 2.23
CA ASN A 421 -7.37 2.45 3.65
C ASN A 421 -8.39 3.19 4.51
N TRP A 422 -8.85 4.37 4.07
CA TRP A 422 -9.86 5.14 4.81
C TRP A 422 -11.21 4.40 4.83
N LEU A 423 -11.68 3.90 3.67
CA LEU A 423 -12.92 3.11 3.60
C LEU A 423 -12.81 1.80 4.39
N ALA A 424 -11.63 1.17 4.41
CA ALA A 424 -11.39 -0.02 5.23
C ALA A 424 -11.63 0.26 6.70
N GLY A 425 -11.23 1.44 7.20
CA GLY A 425 -11.53 1.89 8.56
C GLY A 425 -13.04 2.05 8.79
N VAL A 426 -13.73 2.74 7.90
CA VAL A 426 -15.19 2.93 7.99
C VAL A 426 -15.91 1.57 8.02
N VAL A 427 -15.50 0.63 7.17
CA VAL A 427 -16.08 -0.72 7.14
C VAL A 427 -15.73 -1.50 8.41
N ALA A 428 -14.50 -1.40 8.92
CA ALA A 428 -14.04 -2.07 10.11
C ALA A 428 -14.79 -1.63 11.38
N GLN A 429 -15.21 -0.37 11.45
CA GLN A 429 -15.99 0.16 12.58
C GLN A 429 -17.31 -0.57 12.80
N GLN A 430 -17.87 -1.25 11.79
CA GLN A 430 -19.06 -2.07 11.96
C GLN A 430 -18.87 -3.24 12.95
N THR A 431 -17.63 -3.65 13.20
CA THR A 431 -17.34 -4.68 14.21
C THR A 431 -17.41 -4.14 15.64
N THR A 432 -17.21 -2.84 15.83
CA THR A 432 -17.08 -2.20 17.14
C THR A 432 -18.44 -1.98 17.83
N GLU A 433 -19.47 -1.62 17.05
CA GLU A 433 -20.82 -1.35 17.58
C GLU A 433 -21.43 -2.56 18.31
N SER A 434 -21.06 -3.77 17.88
CA SER A 434 -21.60 -5.02 18.46
C SER A 434 -20.83 -5.51 19.69
N GLN A 435 -19.66 -4.97 20.00
CA GLN A 435 -18.84 -5.38 21.16
C GLN A 435 -19.43 -4.94 22.49
N ILE A 436 -20.24 -3.89 22.49
CA ILE A 436 -20.92 -3.37 23.70
C ILE A 436 -21.91 -4.40 24.30
N SER A 437 -22.37 -5.38 23.52
CA SER A 437 -23.39 -6.36 23.91
C SER A 437 -22.86 -7.73 24.34
N GLY A 438 -21.56 -7.92 24.59
CA GLY A 438 -20.98 -9.18 25.08
C GLY A 438 -20.88 -10.31 24.04
N MET A 439 -21.19 -10.04 22.76
CA MET A 439 -21.15 -11.01 21.65
C MET A 439 -20.02 -10.69 20.65
N ALA A 440 -18.84 -10.32 21.13
CA ALA A 440 -17.74 -9.84 20.29
C ALA A 440 -17.38 -10.82 19.15
N ILE A 441 -17.29 -12.13 19.42
CA ILE A 441 -16.93 -13.12 18.38
C ILE A 441 -18.00 -13.25 17.31
N ALA A 442 -19.29 -13.13 17.67
CA ALA A 442 -20.40 -13.18 16.73
C ALA A 442 -20.42 -11.93 15.80
N ALA A 443 -19.91 -10.81 16.27
CA ALA A 443 -19.73 -9.61 15.44
C ALA A 443 -18.69 -9.84 14.35
N TYR A 444 -17.53 -10.40 14.69
CA TYR A 444 -16.51 -10.77 13.71
C TYR A 444 -17.00 -11.84 12.73
N GLN A 445 -17.72 -12.85 13.19
CA GLN A 445 -18.31 -13.86 12.32
C GLN A 445 -19.25 -13.21 11.29
N ARG A 446 -20.18 -12.34 11.73
CA ARG A 446 -21.08 -11.61 10.84
C ARG A 446 -20.33 -10.75 9.86
N PHE A 447 -19.34 -10.00 10.33
CA PHE A 447 -18.51 -9.15 9.51
C PHE A 447 -17.81 -9.95 8.40
N PHE A 448 -17.11 -11.03 8.74
CA PHE A 448 -16.40 -11.85 7.75
C PHE A 448 -17.36 -12.51 6.76
N SER A 449 -18.55 -13.00 7.21
CA SER A 449 -19.57 -13.52 6.32
C SER A 449 -20.07 -12.47 5.34
N GLN A 450 -20.42 -11.28 5.82
CA GLN A 450 -20.88 -10.17 4.98
C GLN A 450 -19.82 -9.74 3.96
N MET A 451 -18.55 -9.62 4.38
CA MET A 451 -17.45 -9.29 3.46
C MET A 451 -17.31 -10.36 2.37
N GLY A 452 -17.38 -11.64 2.73
CA GLY A 452 -17.38 -12.74 1.77
C GLY A 452 -18.56 -12.70 0.81
N GLU A 453 -19.78 -12.55 1.31
CA GLU A 453 -21.01 -12.49 0.52
C GLU A 453 -21.05 -11.29 -0.43
N TRP A 454 -20.69 -10.09 0.05
CA TRP A 454 -20.63 -8.89 -0.79
C TRP A 454 -19.56 -9.03 -1.88
N THR A 455 -18.43 -9.64 -1.54
CA THR A 455 -17.37 -9.91 -2.52
C THR A 455 -17.84 -10.90 -3.58
N LEU A 456 -18.57 -11.96 -3.22
CA LEU A 456 -19.17 -12.89 -4.19
C LEU A 456 -20.21 -12.21 -5.09
N ALA A 457 -21.03 -11.31 -4.54
CA ALA A 457 -21.94 -10.50 -5.33
C ALA A 457 -21.19 -9.62 -6.35
N CYS A 458 -20.09 -8.98 -5.92
CA CYS A 458 -19.21 -8.22 -6.83
C CYS A 458 -18.61 -9.11 -7.92
N VAL A 459 -18.17 -10.34 -7.60
CA VAL A 459 -17.68 -11.30 -8.60
C VAL A 459 -18.74 -11.56 -9.65
N ALA A 460 -19.99 -11.85 -9.25
CA ALA A 460 -21.10 -12.09 -10.16
C ALA A 460 -21.35 -10.89 -11.09
N ILE A 461 -21.38 -9.67 -10.53
CA ILE A 461 -21.55 -8.43 -11.31
C ILE A 461 -20.39 -8.25 -12.31
N ILE A 462 -19.15 -8.48 -11.90
CA ILE A 462 -17.98 -8.32 -12.77
C ILE A 462 -18.00 -9.35 -13.90
N VAL A 463 -18.39 -10.59 -13.63
CA VAL A 463 -18.54 -11.63 -14.66
C VAL A 463 -19.59 -11.22 -15.67
N VAL A 464 -20.77 -10.75 -15.22
CA VAL A 464 -21.82 -10.23 -16.12
C VAL A 464 -21.30 -9.06 -16.96
N LEU A 465 -20.62 -8.10 -16.35
CA LEU A 465 -20.00 -6.96 -17.05
C LEU A 465 -18.94 -7.41 -18.06
N ALA A 466 -18.13 -8.41 -17.72
CA ALA A 466 -17.12 -8.98 -18.60
C ALA A 466 -17.74 -9.54 -19.89
N PHE A 467 -18.84 -10.26 -19.78
CA PHE A 467 -19.57 -10.76 -20.94
C PHE A 467 -20.33 -9.65 -21.69
N ALA A 468 -20.96 -8.72 -20.98
CA ALA A 468 -21.64 -7.57 -21.60
C ALA A 468 -20.66 -6.70 -22.40
N THR A 469 -19.47 -6.43 -21.87
CA THR A 469 -18.43 -5.66 -22.58
C THR A 469 -17.94 -6.35 -23.84
N ARG A 470 -17.95 -7.68 -23.92
CA ARG A 470 -17.66 -8.42 -25.14
C ARG A 470 -18.67 -8.09 -26.25
N PHE A 471 -19.97 -7.96 -25.92
CA PHE A 471 -21.01 -7.59 -26.89
C PHE A 471 -21.00 -6.10 -27.24
N LEU A 472 -20.74 -5.24 -26.25
CA LEU A 472 -20.78 -3.78 -26.43
C LEU A 472 -19.51 -3.20 -27.07
N PHE A 473 -18.36 -3.88 -26.97
CA PHE A 473 -17.05 -3.42 -27.44
C PHE A 473 -16.43 -4.30 -28.52
N SER A 474 -17.15 -5.31 -29.03
CA SER A 474 -16.78 -6.00 -30.25
C SER A 474 -16.94 -5.00 -31.41
N THR A 475 -15.88 -4.35 -31.81
CA THR A 475 -15.82 -3.66 -33.10
C THR A 475 -16.04 -4.67 -34.21
N PRO A 476 -16.87 -4.39 -35.22
CA PRO A 476 -16.97 -5.22 -36.41
C PRO A 476 -15.71 -5.01 -37.26
N THR A 477 -14.59 -5.65 -36.93
CA THR A 477 -13.35 -5.63 -37.68
C THR A 477 -13.27 -6.75 -38.70
N ASN A 478 -14.35 -7.53 -38.89
CA ASN A 478 -14.39 -8.66 -39.81
C ASN A 478 -15.27 -8.46 -41.05
N MET A 479 -15.58 -7.21 -41.46
CA MET A 479 -16.32 -6.98 -42.70
C MET A 479 -15.55 -6.20 -43.79
N ILE A 480 -14.23 -6.09 -43.68
CA ILE A 480 -13.41 -5.40 -44.73
C ILE A 480 -12.42 -6.39 -45.40
N GLN A 481 -12.46 -7.67 -45.09
CA GLN A 481 -11.54 -8.67 -45.69
C GLN A 481 -12.21 -9.63 -46.71
N GLU A 482 -13.51 -9.50 -46.97
CA GLU A 482 -14.22 -10.31 -47.99
C GLU A 482 -14.69 -9.57 -49.23
N SER A 483 -14.16 -8.36 -49.54
CA SER A 483 -14.53 -7.65 -50.76
C SER A 483 -13.36 -7.35 -51.70
N ASN A 484 -12.23 -8.06 -51.55
CA ASN A 484 -11.12 -8.01 -52.52
C ASN A 484 -10.59 -9.45 -52.75
N ASP A 485 -11.44 -10.32 -53.28
CA ASP A 485 -11.08 -11.48 -54.10
C ASP A 485 -12.02 -11.55 -55.31
#